data_6faae02032fe426d3eae5dd4a78a0256
#
_entry.id   6faae02032fe426d3eae5dd4a78a0256
#
_cell.length_a   1.000
_cell.length_b   1.000
_cell.length_c   1.000
_cell.angle_alpha   90.00
_cell.angle_beta   90.00
_cell.angle_gamma   90.00
#
_symmetry.space_group_name_H-M   'P 1'
#
loop_
_entity.id
_entity.type
_entity.pdbx_description
1 polymer ?
#
loop_
_entity_poly.entity_id
_entity_poly.type
_entity_poly.pdbx_seq_one_letter_code
_entity_poly.pdbx_strand_id
1 'polypeptide(L)'
;AASYVYKRQMYILIPPKQDEGKQKCFLALPGHQGAGKFSVAGRDDIPAVKRMIEFYHYDYGMQLAKRGYVAICPDCRGFGERRDEALQKGTDEKSFLTSTCFHLAHMAEPLGETVAGMCTWDASRLIDYVYERGEWDTDDLGVVGFSGGGMQTLWISALDDRVKKCIISGYLYGYRDALLLLNGNCSCNYVPHLWEHFDMGDIASLIAPRPLAVQSCRDDHLNGPRGLVNVTEQLDIVRKAYSLYGKEEYPIHDVREGDHCWHEEVLDIALPRL
;
A
#
# COMPACT_ATOMS: atom_id res chain seq x y z
N ALA A 1 -25.62 -9.28 23.61
CA ALA A 1 -24.37 -9.32 22.85
C ALA A 1 -24.29 -8.02 22.08
N ALA A 2 -23.38 -7.12 22.47
CA ALA A 2 -23.12 -5.90 21.71
C ALA A 2 -22.36 -6.32 20.45
N SER A 3 -23.05 -6.27 19.31
CA SER A 3 -22.38 -6.36 18.00
C SER A 3 -21.57 -5.07 17.82
N TYR A 4 -20.27 -5.14 18.01
CA TYR A 4 -19.37 -4.08 17.58
C TYR A 4 -19.42 -4.03 16.05
N VAL A 5 -20.26 -3.18 15.51
CA VAL A 5 -20.20 -2.78 14.10
C VAL A 5 -18.96 -1.95 13.96
N TYR A 6 -17.85 -2.57 13.55
CA TYR A 6 -16.67 -1.84 13.11
C TYR A 6 -17.07 -1.00 11.91
N LYS A 7 -17.25 0.30 12.11
CA LYS A 7 -17.40 1.24 11.01
C LYS A 7 -16.09 1.26 10.25
N ARG A 8 -16.00 0.49 9.17
CA ARG A 8 -14.91 0.62 8.20
C ARG A 8 -15.16 1.93 7.46
N GLN A 9 -14.43 2.96 7.82
CA GLN A 9 -14.56 4.25 7.16
C GLN A 9 -13.58 4.29 5.99
N MET A 10 -14.06 4.73 4.83
CA MET A 10 -13.28 4.95 3.64
C MET A 10 -13.80 6.18 2.91
N TYR A 11 -12.94 6.81 2.13
CA TYR A 11 -13.38 7.72 1.07
C TYR A 11 -13.43 6.96 -0.25
N ILE A 12 -14.43 7.25 -1.06
CA ILE A 12 -14.52 6.78 -2.44
C ILE A 12 -14.54 8.02 -3.31
N LEU A 13 -13.49 8.24 -4.06
CA LEU A 13 -13.35 9.35 -4.97
C LEU A 13 -13.84 8.89 -6.34
N ILE A 14 -14.97 9.44 -6.78
CA ILE A 14 -15.61 9.06 -8.05
C ILE A 14 -15.46 10.24 -9.02
N PRO A 15 -14.57 10.12 -10.01
CA PRO A 15 -14.44 11.16 -11.03
C PRO A 15 -15.66 11.16 -11.95
N PRO A 16 -15.89 12.27 -12.70
CA PRO A 16 -16.87 12.27 -13.76
C PRO A 16 -16.65 11.11 -14.72
N LYS A 17 -17.72 10.44 -15.09
CA LYS A 17 -17.66 9.33 -16.04
C LYS A 17 -17.23 9.85 -17.42
N GLN A 18 -16.18 9.26 -17.99
CA GLN A 18 -15.61 9.69 -19.26
C GLN A 18 -16.13 8.86 -20.43
N ASP A 19 -16.36 7.56 -20.22
CA ASP A 19 -16.72 6.60 -21.26
C ASP A 19 -17.98 5.81 -20.91
N GLU A 20 -18.59 5.14 -21.91
CA GLU A 20 -19.63 4.15 -21.66
C GLU A 20 -19.01 2.90 -21.00
N GLY A 21 -19.71 2.31 -20.02
CA GLY A 21 -19.23 1.15 -19.29
C GLY A 21 -18.98 1.40 -17.82
N LYS A 22 -18.40 0.43 -17.12
CA LYS A 22 -18.01 0.55 -15.72
C LYS A 22 -16.69 1.29 -15.60
N GLN A 23 -16.58 2.17 -14.62
CA GLN A 23 -15.32 2.88 -14.37
C GLN A 23 -14.30 1.94 -13.74
N LYS A 24 -13.06 2.02 -14.21
CA LYS A 24 -11.91 1.33 -13.63
C LYS A 24 -11.66 1.84 -12.22
N CYS A 25 -11.25 0.96 -11.31
CA CYS A 25 -11.06 1.33 -9.91
C CYS A 25 -9.75 0.81 -9.33
N PHE A 26 -9.28 1.56 -8.32
CA PHE A 26 -8.12 1.19 -7.51
C PHE A 26 -8.47 1.23 -6.02
N LEU A 27 -7.96 0.25 -5.27
CA LEU A 27 -7.77 0.41 -3.84
C LEU A 27 -6.49 1.20 -3.62
N ALA A 28 -6.58 2.34 -2.96
CA ALA A 28 -5.46 3.20 -2.62
C ALA A 28 -5.16 3.08 -1.12
N LEU A 29 -4.18 2.22 -0.78
CA LEU A 29 -3.90 1.79 0.59
C LEU A 29 -2.91 2.74 1.29
N PRO A 30 -3.25 3.28 2.48
CA PRO A 30 -2.45 4.30 3.13
C PRO A 30 -1.17 3.78 3.79
N GLY A 31 -0.13 4.64 3.79
CA GLY A 31 1.10 4.45 4.55
C GLY A 31 1.10 5.16 5.90
N HIS A 32 2.25 5.09 6.59
CA HIS A 32 2.43 5.69 7.91
C HIS A 32 2.47 7.22 7.86
N GLN A 33 2.17 7.87 8.99
CA GLN A 33 2.23 9.32 9.18
C GLN A 33 1.35 10.18 8.26
N GLY A 34 0.44 9.56 7.51
CA GLY A 34 -0.49 10.27 6.63
C GLY A 34 -1.91 10.39 7.18
N ALA A 35 -2.16 10.02 8.43
CA ALA A 35 -3.51 9.93 8.99
C ALA A 35 -4.46 9.02 8.19
N GLY A 36 -3.95 7.91 7.63
CA GLY A 36 -4.75 6.92 6.91
C GLY A 36 -5.38 7.46 5.62
N LYS A 37 -6.68 7.24 5.45
CA LYS A 37 -7.43 7.66 4.26
C LYS A 37 -7.41 9.16 3.96
N PHE A 38 -7.15 9.99 4.98
CA PHE A 38 -7.23 11.45 4.83
C PHE A 38 -6.18 11.99 3.86
N SER A 39 -4.92 11.57 3.98
CA SER A 39 -3.88 11.99 3.05
C SER A 39 -4.08 11.40 1.66
N VAL A 40 -4.39 10.11 1.57
CA VAL A 40 -4.57 9.41 0.29
C VAL A 40 -5.73 10.02 -0.52
N ALA A 41 -6.80 10.45 0.16
CA ALA A 41 -7.93 11.12 -0.47
C ALA A 41 -7.71 12.64 -0.69
N GLY A 42 -6.54 13.18 -0.37
CA GLY A 42 -6.21 14.59 -0.64
C GLY A 42 -6.93 15.59 0.27
N ARG A 43 -7.16 15.26 1.57
CA ARG A 43 -7.82 16.16 2.54
C ARG A 43 -6.85 17.24 3.05
N ASP A 44 -6.46 18.13 2.15
CA ASP A 44 -5.58 19.28 2.41
C ASP A 44 -6.24 20.42 3.21
N ASP A 45 -7.54 20.33 3.42
CA ASP A 45 -8.30 21.19 4.35
C ASP A 45 -7.92 20.93 5.83
N ILE A 46 -7.27 19.80 6.13
CA ILE A 46 -6.77 19.47 7.47
C ILE A 46 -5.27 19.83 7.52
N PRO A 47 -4.85 20.85 8.32
CA PRO A 47 -3.48 21.36 8.27
C PRO A 47 -2.39 20.31 8.49
N ALA A 48 -2.59 19.36 9.41
CA ALA A 48 -1.67 18.26 9.64
C ALA A 48 -1.52 17.34 8.41
N VAL A 49 -2.62 17.01 7.77
CA VAL A 49 -2.66 16.18 6.57
C VAL A 49 -2.03 16.91 5.39
N LYS A 50 -2.34 18.19 5.22
CA LYS A 50 -1.75 19.04 4.17
C LYS A 50 -0.23 18.99 4.17
N ARG A 51 0.40 19.16 5.36
CA ARG A 51 1.86 19.07 5.48
C ARG A 51 2.41 17.71 5.07
N MET A 52 1.70 16.62 5.38
CA MET A 52 2.14 15.28 4.98
C MET A 52 1.93 15.02 3.49
N ILE A 53 0.87 15.59 2.91
CA ILE A 53 0.68 15.57 1.45
C ILE A 53 1.82 16.34 0.78
N GLU A 54 2.15 17.53 1.24
CA GLU A 54 3.25 18.34 0.69
C GLU A 54 4.62 17.69 0.86
N PHE A 55 4.85 16.95 1.94
CA PHE A 55 6.12 16.32 2.26
C PHE A 55 6.33 14.97 1.56
N TYR A 56 5.32 14.10 1.57
CA TYR A 56 5.41 12.74 1.02
C TYR A 56 4.66 12.56 -0.30
N HIS A 57 3.91 13.56 -0.76
CA HIS A 57 2.99 13.52 -1.91
C HIS A 57 1.92 12.42 -1.76
N TYR A 58 1.38 12.26 -0.56
CA TYR A 58 0.51 11.14 -0.17
C TYR A 58 -0.85 11.08 -0.87
N ASP A 59 -1.23 12.05 -1.65
CA ASP A 59 -2.58 12.18 -2.24
C ASP A 59 -2.80 11.34 -3.52
N TYR A 60 -2.13 10.20 -3.61
CA TYR A 60 -2.19 9.33 -4.81
C TYR A 60 -3.59 8.80 -5.13
N GLY A 61 -4.50 8.66 -4.16
CA GLY A 61 -5.91 8.38 -4.44
C GLY A 61 -6.58 9.53 -5.18
N MET A 62 -6.32 10.78 -4.79
CA MET A 62 -6.80 11.97 -5.52
C MET A 62 -6.13 12.07 -6.90
N GLN A 63 -4.85 11.74 -7.02
CA GLN A 63 -4.13 11.74 -8.30
C GLN A 63 -4.71 10.72 -9.28
N LEU A 64 -5.11 9.53 -8.80
CA LEU A 64 -5.85 8.53 -9.60
C LEU A 64 -7.22 9.05 -10.03
N ALA A 65 -7.96 9.67 -9.11
CA ALA A 65 -9.27 10.25 -9.44
C ALA A 65 -9.17 11.34 -10.50
N LYS A 66 -8.15 12.19 -10.44
CA LYS A 66 -7.86 13.19 -11.48
C LYS A 66 -7.56 12.57 -12.85
N ARG A 67 -7.08 11.31 -12.89
CA ARG A 67 -6.83 10.53 -14.10
C ARG A 67 -8.03 9.66 -14.56
N GLY A 68 -9.18 9.82 -13.91
CA GLY A 68 -10.44 9.16 -14.31
C GLY A 68 -10.70 7.80 -13.64
N TYR A 69 -9.85 7.37 -12.71
CA TYR A 69 -10.07 6.13 -11.95
C TYR A 69 -10.87 6.38 -10.68
N VAL A 70 -11.77 5.48 -10.35
CA VAL A 70 -12.37 5.48 -9.01
C VAL A 70 -11.31 5.06 -8.00
N ALA A 71 -11.08 5.89 -6.98
CA ALA A 71 -10.11 5.58 -5.94
C ALA A 71 -10.82 5.29 -4.60
N ILE A 72 -10.62 4.11 -4.08
CA ILE A 72 -11.17 3.64 -2.81
C ILE A 72 -10.06 3.73 -1.77
N CYS A 73 -10.19 4.68 -0.85
CA CYS A 73 -9.19 5.06 0.14
C CYS A 73 -9.67 4.61 1.53
N PRO A 74 -9.29 3.44 2.02
CA PRO A 74 -9.69 2.95 3.34
C PRO A 74 -8.79 3.48 4.44
N ASP A 75 -9.24 3.34 5.70
CA ASP A 75 -8.34 3.28 6.85
C ASP A 75 -7.91 1.85 7.12
N CYS A 76 -6.61 1.64 7.25
CA CYS A 76 -6.06 0.39 7.76
C CYS A 76 -6.15 0.34 9.29
N ARG A 77 -6.03 -0.84 9.87
CA ARG A 77 -5.93 -0.99 11.33
C ARG A 77 -4.74 -0.21 11.86
N GLY A 78 -4.97 0.56 12.91
CA GLY A 78 -3.95 1.41 13.51
C GLY A 78 -3.70 2.74 12.82
N PHE A 79 -4.47 3.09 11.77
CA PHE A 79 -4.33 4.34 11.02
C PHE A 79 -5.63 5.15 11.05
N GLY A 80 -5.52 6.45 10.85
CA GLY A 80 -6.66 7.35 10.70
C GLY A 80 -7.66 7.22 11.84
N GLU A 81 -8.92 6.93 11.52
CA GLU A 81 -9.99 6.71 12.51
C GLU A 81 -9.99 5.31 13.12
N ARG A 82 -9.12 4.41 12.65
CA ARG A 82 -8.94 3.05 13.21
C ARG A 82 -7.73 2.94 14.14
N ARG A 83 -7.17 4.04 14.58
CA ARG A 83 -6.16 4.10 15.63
C ARG A 83 -6.77 3.71 16.99
N ASP A 84 -5.89 3.48 17.97
CA ASP A 84 -6.30 3.27 19.35
C ASP A 84 -7.24 4.39 19.84
N GLU A 85 -8.27 4.04 20.57
CA GLU A 85 -9.28 5.00 21.05
C GLU A 85 -8.67 6.16 21.86
N ALA A 86 -7.63 5.87 22.64
CA ALA A 86 -6.90 6.88 23.39
C ALA A 86 -6.27 7.97 22.51
N LEU A 87 -5.79 7.58 21.31
CA LEU A 87 -5.18 8.49 20.34
C LEU A 87 -6.21 9.16 19.43
N GLN A 88 -7.41 8.59 19.27
CA GLN A 88 -8.48 9.22 18.52
C GLN A 88 -9.01 10.49 19.18
N LYS A 89 -8.92 10.57 20.50
CA LYS A 89 -9.35 11.74 21.29
C LYS A 89 -8.32 12.86 21.32
N GLY A 90 -7.09 12.61 20.87
CA GLY A 90 -6.04 13.61 20.76
C GLY A 90 -6.36 14.64 19.69
N THR A 91 -6.29 15.92 20.05
CA THR A 91 -6.42 17.04 19.12
C THR A 91 -5.07 17.52 18.61
N ASP A 92 -3.98 17.03 19.20
CA ASP A 92 -2.65 17.38 18.76
C ASP A 92 -2.30 16.66 17.46
N GLU A 93 -1.58 17.35 16.61
CA GLU A 93 -1.22 16.91 15.27
C GLU A 93 -0.42 15.61 15.27
N LYS A 94 0.51 15.46 16.21
CA LYS A 94 1.36 14.27 16.31
C LYS A 94 0.52 13.03 16.56
N SER A 95 -0.43 13.10 17.47
CA SER A 95 -1.36 11.99 17.76
C SER A 95 -2.21 11.65 16.53
N PHE A 96 -2.66 12.66 15.79
CA PHE A 96 -3.48 12.46 14.59
C PHE A 96 -2.73 11.72 13.47
N LEU A 97 -1.45 12.02 13.27
CA LEU A 97 -0.62 11.43 12.22
C LEU A 97 -0.02 10.07 12.62
N THR A 98 0.13 9.79 13.91
CA THR A 98 0.79 8.58 14.42
C THR A 98 -0.08 7.35 14.21
N SER A 99 0.55 6.24 13.78
CA SER A 99 -0.08 4.93 13.74
C SER A 99 0.06 4.20 15.09
N THR A 100 -0.82 3.21 15.32
CA THR A 100 -0.78 2.34 16.51
C THR A 100 -0.32 0.92 16.20
N CYS A 101 0.44 0.74 15.11
CA CYS A 101 0.93 -0.56 14.67
C CYS A 101 1.72 -1.32 15.74
N PHE A 102 2.51 -0.60 16.55
CA PHE A 102 3.28 -1.17 17.64
C PHE A 102 2.38 -1.88 18.66
N HIS A 103 1.31 -1.24 19.11
CA HIS A 103 0.35 -1.83 20.04
C HIS A 103 -0.38 -3.02 19.40
N LEU A 104 -0.80 -2.88 18.14
CA LEU A 104 -1.46 -3.96 17.42
C LEU A 104 -0.55 -5.18 17.25
N ALA A 105 0.74 -4.98 16.94
CA ALA A 105 1.69 -6.08 16.82
C ALA A 105 1.85 -6.86 18.13
N HIS A 106 1.99 -6.14 19.26
CA HIS A 106 2.09 -6.78 20.57
C HIS A 106 0.82 -7.54 20.98
N MET A 107 -0.37 -7.05 20.59
CA MET A 107 -1.62 -7.75 20.85
C MET A 107 -1.84 -8.94 19.91
N ALA A 108 -1.34 -8.86 18.68
CA ALA A 108 -1.49 -9.90 17.67
C ALA A 108 -0.58 -11.11 17.94
N GLU A 109 0.66 -10.85 18.33
CA GLU A 109 1.69 -11.88 18.52
C GLU A 109 1.27 -13.03 19.45
N PRO A 110 0.71 -12.80 20.66
CA PRO A 110 0.25 -13.88 21.53
C PRO A 110 -0.91 -14.71 20.95
N LEU A 111 -1.59 -14.18 19.94
CA LEU A 111 -2.70 -14.85 19.23
C LEU A 111 -2.23 -15.57 17.98
N GLY A 112 -0.94 -15.52 17.66
CA GLY A 112 -0.39 -16.06 16.43
C GLY A 112 -0.78 -15.26 15.18
N GLU A 113 -1.12 -13.97 15.34
CA GLU A 113 -1.51 -13.08 14.26
C GLU A 113 -0.43 -12.02 13.99
N THR A 114 -0.52 -11.36 12.86
CA THR A 114 0.37 -10.25 12.47
C THR A 114 -0.42 -9.06 11.96
N VAL A 115 0.14 -7.86 12.10
CA VAL A 115 -0.50 -6.66 11.54
C VAL A 115 -0.58 -6.74 10.01
N ALA A 116 0.46 -7.26 9.34
CA ALA A 116 0.43 -7.55 7.90
C ALA A 116 -0.76 -8.43 7.52
N GLY A 117 -0.95 -9.56 8.23
CA GLY A 117 -2.06 -10.48 8.00
C GLY A 117 -3.43 -9.84 8.23
N MET A 118 -3.57 -9.07 9.31
CA MET A 118 -4.81 -8.34 9.60
C MET A 118 -5.15 -7.29 8.52
N CYS A 119 -4.14 -6.55 8.04
CA CYS A 119 -4.34 -5.55 6.98
C CYS A 119 -4.70 -6.22 5.65
N THR A 120 -4.06 -7.34 5.33
CA THR A 120 -4.37 -8.14 4.14
C THR A 120 -5.81 -8.68 4.18
N TRP A 121 -6.23 -9.21 5.33
CA TRP A 121 -7.61 -9.63 5.53
C TRP A 121 -8.59 -8.49 5.32
N ASP A 122 -8.32 -7.31 5.90
CA ASP A 122 -9.19 -6.14 5.74
C ASP A 122 -9.25 -5.69 4.26
N ALA A 123 -8.13 -5.71 3.54
CA ALA A 123 -8.10 -5.39 2.12
C ALA A 123 -8.89 -6.41 1.28
N SER A 124 -8.78 -7.71 1.59
CA SER A 124 -9.60 -8.75 0.94
C SER A 124 -11.10 -8.53 1.19
N ARG A 125 -11.50 -8.15 2.42
CA ARG A 125 -12.91 -7.80 2.73
C ARG A 125 -13.37 -6.53 2.00
N LEU A 126 -12.46 -5.62 1.73
CA LEU A 126 -12.77 -4.45 0.91
C LEU A 126 -12.96 -4.82 -0.57
N ILE A 127 -12.18 -5.77 -1.08
CA ILE A 127 -12.39 -6.32 -2.42
C ILE A 127 -13.77 -6.98 -2.51
N ASP A 128 -14.22 -7.75 -1.50
CA ASP A 128 -15.58 -8.29 -1.49
C ASP A 128 -16.63 -7.19 -1.65
N TYR A 129 -16.48 -6.10 -0.90
CA TYR A 129 -17.38 -4.96 -1.00
C TYR A 129 -17.43 -4.37 -2.42
N VAL A 130 -16.26 -4.24 -3.08
CA VAL A 130 -16.17 -3.74 -4.46
C VAL A 130 -16.93 -4.67 -5.42
N TYR A 131 -16.75 -5.98 -5.28
CA TYR A 131 -17.44 -6.97 -6.08
C TYR A 131 -18.95 -6.99 -5.83
N GLU A 132 -19.37 -6.94 -4.57
CA GLU A 132 -20.81 -6.92 -4.19
C GLU A 132 -21.52 -5.64 -4.69
N ARG A 133 -20.85 -4.51 -4.69
CA ARG A 133 -21.39 -3.27 -5.24
C ARG A 133 -21.66 -3.37 -6.74
N GLY A 134 -20.77 -4.02 -7.47
CA GLY A 134 -20.91 -4.23 -8.90
C GLY A 134 -20.94 -2.96 -9.77
N GLU A 135 -20.64 -1.81 -9.17
CA GLU A 135 -20.70 -0.48 -9.82
C GLU A 135 -19.48 -0.21 -10.71
N TRP A 136 -18.34 -0.80 -10.36
CA TRP A 136 -17.04 -0.55 -10.99
C TRP A 136 -16.53 -1.76 -11.76
N ASP A 137 -15.53 -1.55 -12.59
CA ASP A 137 -14.89 -2.61 -13.37
C ASP A 137 -13.99 -3.47 -12.46
N THR A 138 -14.50 -4.63 -12.07
CA THR A 138 -13.77 -5.59 -11.23
C THR A 138 -12.79 -6.45 -12.02
N ASP A 139 -12.96 -6.54 -13.35
CA ASP A 139 -12.04 -7.27 -14.21
C ASP A 139 -10.74 -6.50 -14.45
N ASP A 140 -10.70 -5.22 -14.05
CA ASP A 140 -9.53 -4.34 -14.11
C ASP A 140 -9.18 -3.73 -12.74
N LEU A 141 -9.53 -4.39 -11.62
CA LEU A 141 -9.29 -3.91 -10.27
C LEU A 141 -7.80 -3.76 -9.97
N GLY A 142 -7.37 -2.53 -9.71
CA GLY A 142 -6.00 -2.20 -9.31
C GLY A 142 -5.83 -2.01 -7.80
N VAL A 143 -4.60 -2.16 -7.31
CA VAL A 143 -4.21 -1.79 -5.95
C VAL A 143 -2.94 -0.95 -6.00
N VAL A 144 -2.89 0.10 -5.20
CA VAL A 144 -1.73 0.97 -5.10
C VAL A 144 -1.46 1.38 -3.67
N GLY A 145 -0.20 1.54 -3.32
CA GLY A 145 0.18 2.08 -2.04
C GLY A 145 1.65 2.47 -1.96
N PHE A 146 1.90 3.41 -1.07
CA PHE A 146 3.24 3.90 -0.77
C PHE A 146 3.63 3.56 0.66
N SER A 147 4.89 3.20 0.92
CA SER A 147 5.41 2.90 2.25
C SER A 147 4.63 1.74 2.93
N GLY A 148 4.04 1.95 4.08
CA GLY A 148 3.12 0.97 4.70
C GLY A 148 1.93 0.58 3.81
N GLY A 149 1.50 1.47 2.90
CA GLY A 149 0.54 1.15 1.84
C GLY A 149 1.13 0.23 0.79
N GLY A 150 2.43 0.40 0.48
CA GLY A 150 3.18 -0.51 -0.39
C GLY A 150 3.28 -1.93 0.20
N MET A 151 3.52 -2.03 1.51
CA MET A 151 3.46 -3.31 2.24
C MET A 151 2.09 -3.99 2.03
N GLN A 152 1.01 -3.28 2.29
CA GLN A 152 -0.33 -3.83 2.12
C GLN A 152 -0.62 -4.21 0.68
N THR A 153 -0.16 -3.40 -0.29
CA THR A 153 -0.31 -3.67 -1.73
C THR A 153 0.44 -4.95 -2.11
N LEU A 154 1.65 -5.16 -1.62
CA LEU A 154 2.42 -6.39 -1.84
C LEU A 154 1.63 -7.62 -1.36
N TRP A 155 1.22 -7.61 -0.10
CA TRP A 155 0.56 -8.76 0.50
C TRP A 155 -0.79 -9.07 -0.14
N ILE A 156 -1.67 -8.08 -0.32
CA ILE A 156 -2.99 -8.34 -0.93
C ILE A 156 -2.88 -8.78 -2.39
N SER A 157 -1.93 -8.19 -3.14
CA SER A 157 -1.72 -8.58 -4.54
C SER A 157 -1.13 -9.98 -4.68
N ALA A 158 -0.28 -10.40 -3.73
CA ALA A 158 0.27 -11.76 -3.73
C ALA A 158 -0.77 -12.82 -3.34
N LEU A 159 -1.73 -12.49 -2.47
CA LEU A 159 -2.63 -13.47 -1.84
C LEU A 159 -4.08 -13.44 -2.36
N ASP A 160 -4.46 -12.48 -3.20
CA ASP A 160 -5.82 -12.36 -3.75
C ASP A 160 -5.78 -12.17 -5.27
N ASP A 161 -6.17 -13.20 -6.01
CA ASP A 161 -6.17 -13.22 -7.48
C ASP A 161 -7.17 -12.26 -8.13
N ARG A 162 -8.08 -11.69 -7.35
CA ARG A 162 -9.00 -10.66 -7.81
C ARG A 162 -8.33 -9.32 -8.04
N VAL A 163 -7.15 -9.09 -7.45
CA VAL A 163 -6.29 -7.96 -7.81
C VAL A 163 -5.70 -8.23 -9.20
N LYS A 164 -5.98 -7.36 -10.17
CA LYS A 164 -5.56 -7.55 -11.57
C LYS A 164 -4.25 -6.86 -11.90
N LYS A 165 -3.92 -5.80 -11.19
CA LYS A 165 -2.71 -5.00 -11.36
C LYS A 165 -2.34 -4.27 -10.08
N CYS A 166 -1.06 -3.95 -9.89
CA CYS A 166 -0.67 -3.21 -8.70
C CYS A 166 0.54 -2.28 -8.90
N ILE A 167 0.60 -1.26 -8.03
CA ILE A 167 1.73 -0.32 -7.95
C ILE A 167 2.23 -0.31 -6.50
N ILE A 168 3.46 -0.78 -6.28
CA ILE A 168 4.13 -0.80 -4.98
C ILE A 168 5.18 0.31 -4.97
N SER A 169 5.02 1.30 -4.11
CA SER A 169 5.97 2.39 -3.99
C SER A 169 6.63 2.41 -2.61
N GLY A 170 7.96 2.61 -2.58
CA GLY A 170 8.75 2.76 -1.36
C GLY A 170 8.69 1.57 -0.41
N TYR A 171 8.56 0.34 -0.94
CA TYR A 171 8.44 -0.83 -0.07
C TYR A 171 9.16 -2.10 -0.55
N LEU A 172 9.30 -2.38 -1.82
CA LEU A 172 9.94 -3.63 -2.27
C LEU A 172 11.45 -3.59 -2.06
N TYR A 173 11.93 -4.28 -1.03
CA TYR A 173 13.33 -4.37 -0.61
C TYR A 173 13.58 -5.71 0.11
N GLY A 174 14.85 -6.14 0.25
CA GLY A 174 15.20 -7.37 0.97
C GLY A 174 15.00 -7.21 2.47
N TYR A 175 14.43 -8.24 3.09
CA TYR A 175 14.00 -8.28 4.48
C TYR A 175 15.15 -8.01 5.47
N ARG A 176 16.31 -8.60 5.22
CA ARG A 176 17.46 -8.49 6.11
C ARG A 176 17.88 -7.03 6.31
N ASP A 177 18.19 -6.33 5.23
CA ASP A 177 18.77 -4.99 5.29
C ASP A 177 17.75 -3.94 5.75
N ALA A 178 16.50 -4.11 5.36
CA ALA A 178 15.44 -3.16 5.64
C ALA A 178 14.78 -3.37 7.01
N LEU A 179 14.67 -4.60 7.49
CA LEU A 179 13.91 -4.91 8.70
C LEU A 179 14.77 -5.47 9.82
N LEU A 180 15.71 -6.39 9.53
CA LEU A 180 16.50 -7.03 10.59
C LEU A 180 17.67 -6.16 11.09
N LEU A 181 18.16 -5.22 10.29
CA LEU A 181 19.21 -4.29 10.69
C LEU A 181 18.69 -3.03 11.40
N LEU A 182 17.42 -3.02 11.82
CA LEU A 182 16.81 -1.97 12.65
C LEU A 182 16.94 -0.56 12.05
N ASN A 183 16.58 -0.42 10.79
CA ASN A 183 16.62 0.88 10.11
C ASN A 183 15.42 1.80 10.42
N GLY A 184 14.62 1.49 11.42
CA GLY A 184 13.48 2.29 11.86
C GLY A 184 12.13 1.89 11.25
N ASN A 185 12.05 0.76 10.56
CA ASN A 185 10.78 0.24 10.05
C ASN A 185 9.79 -0.13 11.16
N CYS A 186 8.51 -0.09 10.81
CA CYS A 186 7.40 -0.29 11.75
C CYS A 186 7.16 -1.78 12.06
N SER A 187 6.65 -2.06 13.26
CA SER A 187 6.27 -3.40 13.73
C SER A 187 5.28 -4.13 12.82
N CYS A 188 4.51 -3.42 11.99
CA CYS A 188 3.57 -4.04 11.05
C CYS A 188 4.24 -4.85 9.93
N ASN A 189 5.55 -4.70 9.72
CA ASN A 189 6.29 -5.41 8.69
C ASN A 189 6.74 -6.81 9.09
N TYR A 190 6.72 -7.12 10.38
CA TYR A 190 7.30 -8.37 10.88
C TYR A 190 6.28 -9.50 10.87
N VAL A 191 6.64 -10.58 10.17
CA VAL A 191 5.87 -11.82 10.09
C VAL A 191 6.78 -12.94 10.62
N PRO A 192 6.41 -13.62 11.72
CA PRO A 192 7.23 -14.70 12.28
C PRO A 192 7.59 -15.76 11.24
N HIS A 193 8.83 -16.23 11.29
CA HIS A 193 9.39 -17.25 10.41
C HIS A 193 9.43 -16.92 8.90
N LEU A 194 8.96 -15.74 8.48
CA LEU A 194 8.92 -15.41 7.05
C LEU A 194 10.30 -15.50 6.42
N TRP A 195 11.27 -14.80 6.98
CA TRP A 195 12.62 -14.74 6.39
C TRP A 195 13.46 -16.02 6.52
N GLU A 196 13.01 -17.00 7.29
CA GLU A 196 13.61 -18.34 7.31
C GLU A 196 13.41 -19.08 5.98
N HIS A 197 12.40 -18.67 5.20
CA HIS A 197 11.99 -19.39 3.99
C HIS A 197 11.84 -18.49 2.77
N PHE A 198 11.47 -17.21 2.95
CA PHE A 198 11.10 -16.29 1.87
C PHE A 198 11.64 -14.89 2.12
N ASP A 199 11.96 -14.19 1.03
CA ASP A 199 12.21 -12.75 1.06
C ASP A 199 11.08 -12.01 0.30
N MET A 200 11.11 -10.67 0.29
CA MET A 200 10.06 -9.87 -0.33
C MET A 200 9.92 -10.12 -1.85
N GLY A 201 11.04 -10.43 -2.52
CA GLY A 201 11.02 -10.82 -3.93
C GLY A 201 10.27 -12.12 -4.18
N ASP A 202 10.36 -13.10 -3.27
CA ASP A 202 9.61 -14.36 -3.38
C ASP A 202 8.10 -14.09 -3.26
N ILE A 203 7.70 -13.26 -2.29
CA ILE A 203 6.30 -12.87 -2.11
C ILE A 203 5.77 -12.10 -3.34
N ALA A 204 6.54 -11.13 -3.84
CA ALA A 204 6.15 -10.36 -5.03
C ALA A 204 6.08 -11.24 -6.29
N SER A 205 6.83 -12.34 -6.35
CA SER A 205 6.78 -13.30 -7.46
C SER A 205 5.41 -13.99 -7.62
N LEU A 206 4.62 -14.08 -6.53
CA LEU A 206 3.25 -14.61 -6.57
C LEU A 206 2.28 -13.71 -7.35
N ILE A 207 2.68 -12.47 -7.64
CA ILE A 207 1.86 -11.54 -8.44
C ILE A 207 1.91 -11.92 -9.93
N ALA A 208 3.01 -12.51 -10.39
CA ALA A 208 3.14 -12.93 -11.79
C ALA A 208 2.02 -13.90 -12.22
N PRO A 209 1.48 -13.76 -13.45
CA PRO A 209 1.88 -12.87 -14.53
C PRO A 209 1.15 -11.51 -14.55
N ARG A 210 0.44 -11.15 -13.48
CA ARG A 210 -0.36 -9.91 -13.40
C ARG A 210 0.54 -8.66 -13.42
N PRO A 211 0.15 -7.58 -14.10
CA PRO A 211 0.92 -6.36 -14.19
C PRO A 211 1.35 -5.79 -12.83
N LEU A 212 2.66 -5.53 -12.70
CA LEU A 212 3.28 -4.97 -11.49
C LEU A 212 4.18 -3.79 -11.87
N ALA A 213 3.99 -2.67 -11.20
CA ALA A 213 4.93 -1.56 -11.19
C ALA A 213 5.52 -1.37 -9.79
N VAL A 214 6.80 -1.09 -9.71
CA VAL A 214 7.52 -0.79 -8.47
C VAL A 214 8.18 0.58 -8.62
N GLN A 215 7.96 1.46 -7.65
CA GLN A 215 8.66 2.73 -7.54
C GLN A 215 9.60 2.71 -6.34
N SER A 216 10.82 3.18 -6.54
CA SER A 216 11.84 3.29 -5.50
C SER A 216 12.53 4.62 -5.57
N CYS A 217 12.88 5.21 -4.42
CA CYS A 217 13.74 6.37 -4.35
C CYS A 217 15.18 5.95 -4.08
N ARG A 218 16.13 6.66 -4.70
CA ARG A 218 17.56 6.31 -4.67
C ARG A 218 18.13 6.37 -3.25
N ASP A 219 17.74 7.39 -2.50
CA ASP A 219 18.28 7.67 -1.17
C ASP A 219 17.30 7.24 -0.06
N ASP A 220 16.26 6.46 -0.39
CA ASP A 220 15.31 5.97 0.58
C ASP A 220 15.99 5.14 1.67
N HIS A 221 16.06 5.72 2.88
CA HIS A 221 16.71 5.09 4.04
C HIS A 221 16.07 3.76 4.43
N LEU A 222 14.81 3.51 4.06
CA LEU A 222 14.13 2.24 4.34
C LEU A 222 14.61 1.08 3.45
N ASN A 223 15.32 1.38 2.35
CA ASN A 223 15.96 0.33 1.56
C ASN A 223 17.11 -0.37 2.31
N GLY A 224 17.52 0.16 3.48
CA GLY A 224 18.64 -0.36 4.26
C GLY A 224 20.01 0.15 3.78
N PRO A 225 21.12 -0.29 4.40
CA PRO A 225 22.44 0.28 4.18
C PRO A 225 22.98 0.08 2.76
N ARG A 226 22.47 -0.86 1.99
CA ARG A 226 22.86 -1.08 0.60
C ARG A 226 21.98 -0.33 -0.42
N GLY A 227 20.99 0.43 0.05
CA GLY A 227 20.12 1.26 -0.79
C GLY A 227 19.45 0.48 -1.92
N LEU A 228 19.48 1.02 -3.14
CA LEU A 228 18.86 0.38 -4.32
C LEU A 228 19.40 -1.00 -4.68
N VAL A 229 20.59 -1.38 -4.24
CA VAL A 229 21.10 -2.76 -4.46
C VAL A 229 20.18 -3.77 -3.78
N ASN A 230 19.73 -3.48 -2.55
CA ASN A 230 18.79 -4.32 -1.83
C ASN A 230 17.43 -4.45 -2.55
N VAL A 231 16.97 -3.39 -3.20
CA VAL A 231 15.74 -3.41 -4.03
C VAL A 231 15.94 -4.23 -5.30
N THR A 232 17.05 -4.01 -6.00
CA THR A 232 17.34 -4.64 -7.29
C THR A 232 17.45 -6.16 -7.16
N GLU A 233 18.10 -6.64 -6.10
CA GLU A 233 18.18 -8.09 -5.82
C GLU A 233 16.80 -8.75 -5.67
N GLN A 234 15.84 -8.06 -5.03
CA GLN A 234 14.47 -8.55 -4.93
C GLN A 234 13.73 -8.51 -6.27
N LEU A 235 13.92 -7.45 -7.04
CA LEU A 235 13.35 -7.34 -8.38
C LEU A 235 13.90 -8.40 -9.34
N ASP A 236 15.14 -8.82 -9.20
CA ASP A 236 15.72 -9.90 -10.01
C ASP A 236 15.06 -11.26 -9.75
N ILE A 237 14.63 -11.51 -8.51
CA ILE A 237 13.81 -12.70 -8.17
C ILE A 237 12.46 -12.59 -8.88
N VAL A 238 11.79 -11.43 -8.80
CA VAL A 238 10.50 -11.17 -9.42
C VAL A 238 10.59 -11.31 -10.95
N ARG A 239 11.61 -10.74 -11.59
CA ARG A 239 11.82 -10.83 -13.04
C ARG A 239 11.95 -12.28 -13.52
N LYS A 240 12.64 -13.13 -12.76
CA LYS A 240 12.73 -14.58 -13.05
C LYS A 240 11.34 -15.23 -13.05
N ALA A 241 10.48 -14.89 -12.11
CA ALA A 241 9.11 -15.41 -12.09
C ALA A 241 8.31 -14.95 -13.31
N TYR A 242 8.39 -13.67 -13.67
CA TYR A 242 7.68 -13.13 -14.84
C TYR A 242 8.18 -13.75 -16.16
N SER A 243 9.48 -14.03 -16.28
CA SER A 243 10.04 -14.68 -17.48
C SER A 243 9.48 -16.07 -17.73
N LEU A 244 9.06 -16.81 -16.68
CA LEU A 244 8.40 -18.11 -16.83
C LEU A 244 7.05 -18.02 -17.55
N TYR A 245 6.45 -16.83 -17.59
CA TYR A 245 5.18 -16.54 -18.26
C TYR A 245 5.36 -15.76 -19.57
N GLY A 246 6.60 -15.49 -20.00
CA GLY A 246 6.88 -14.66 -21.18
C GLY A 246 6.43 -13.22 -21.00
N LYS A 247 6.60 -12.66 -19.77
CA LYS A 247 6.17 -11.33 -19.36
C LYS A 247 7.35 -10.49 -18.90
N GLU A 248 8.42 -10.47 -19.70
CA GLU A 248 9.67 -9.77 -19.41
C GLU A 248 9.52 -8.24 -19.27
N GLU A 249 8.41 -7.68 -19.77
CA GLU A 249 8.05 -6.27 -19.59
C GLU A 249 7.74 -5.90 -18.13
N TYR A 250 7.56 -6.88 -17.25
CA TYR A 250 7.29 -6.70 -15.81
C TYR A 250 8.39 -7.33 -14.94
N PRO A 251 8.56 -6.82 -13.71
CA PRO A 251 7.94 -5.60 -13.18
C PRO A 251 8.50 -4.33 -13.84
N ILE A 252 7.65 -3.34 -14.05
CA ILE A 252 8.09 -1.98 -14.37
C ILE A 252 8.81 -1.44 -13.14
N HIS A 253 10.03 -0.94 -13.28
CA HIS A 253 10.76 -0.32 -12.18
C HIS A 253 11.00 1.16 -12.46
N ASP A 254 10.36 2.03 -11.69
CA ASP A 254 10.53 3.47 -11.73
C ASP A 254 11.44 3.91 -10.56
N VAL A 255 12.62 4.43 -10.88
CA VAL A 255 13.59 4.91 -9.88
C VAL A 255 13.64 6.43 -9.90
N ARG A 256 13.44 7.02 -8.73
CA ARG A 256 13.45 8.47 -8.54
C ARG A 256 14.60 8.91 -7.64
N GLU A 257 15.02 10.15 -7.81
CA GLU A 257 15.99 10.77 -6.92
C GLU A 257 15.33 11.16 -5.59
N GLY A 258 16.14 11.30 -4.54
CA GLY A 258 15.69 11.73 -3.22
C GLY A 258 15.37 10.59 -2.26
N ASP A 259 14.86 10.98 -1.09
CA ASP A 259 14.51 10.09 0.03
C ASP A 259 13.07 9.57 -0.11
N HIS A 260 12.60 8.91 0.93
CA HIS A 260 11.31 8.22 1.03
C HIS A 260 10.12 9.12 0.67
N CYS A 261 9.63 9.04 -0.57
CA CYS A 261 8.56 9.89 -1.10
C CYS A 261 7.80 9.17 -2.22
N TRP A 262 6.52 9.49 -2.36
CA TRP A 262 5.75 9.13 -3.55
C TRP A 262 6.04 10.09 -4.70
N HIS A 263 6.13 9.57 -5.91
CA HIS A 263 6.27 10.36 -7.13
C HIS A 263 5.14 10.02 -8.10
N GLU A 264 4.29 11.00 -8.43
CA GLU A 264 3.09 10.77 -9.24
C GLU A 264 3.37 10.30 -10.67
N GLU A 265 4.57 10.54 -11.17
CA GLU A 265 4.99 10.13 -12.52
C GLU A 265 4.95 8.62 -12.69
N VAL A 266 4.99 7.84 -11.62
CA VAL A 266 4.79 6.38 -11.70
C VAL A 266 3.42 6.05 -12.29
N LEU A 267 2.41 6.87 -12.03
CA LEU A 267 1.07 6.68 -12.61
C LEU A 267 1.09 6.86 -14.12
N ASP A 268 1.83 7.86 -14.62
CA ASP A 268 1.90 8.15 -16.05
C ASP A 268 2.71 7.09 -16.82
N ILE A 269 3.69 6.46 -16.14
CA ILE A 269 4.50 5.37 -16.68
C ILE A 269 3.75 4.03 -16.62
N ALA A 270 3.10 3.75 -15.51
CA ALA A 270 2.50 2.45 -15.22
C ALA A 270 1.10 2.28 -15.82
N LEU A 271 0.18 3.25 -15.62
CA LEU A 271 -1.22 3.08 -16.00
C LEU A 271 -1.45 2.72 -17.48
N PRO A 272 -0.69 3.24 -18.46
CA PRO A 272 -0.84 2.84 -19.86
C PRO A 272 -0.37 1.41 -20.16
N ARG A 273 0.37 0.79 -19.23
CA ARG A 273 0.99 -0.53 -19.38
C ARG A 273 0.40 -1.58 -18.45
N LEU A 274 -0.36 -1.15 -17.43
CA LEU A 274 -1.12 -1.98 -16.52
C LEU A 274 -2.56 -2.11 -17.06
#